data_502aa76836ff074230fbd8a0f86cd8cc
#
_entry.id   502aa76836ff074230fbd8a0f86cd8cc
#
_cell.length_a   1.000
_cell.length_b   1.000
_cell.length_c   1.000
_cell.angle_alpha   90.00
_cell.angle_beta   90.00
_cell.angle_gamma   90.00
#
_symmetry.space_group_name_H-M   'P 1'
#
loop_
_entity.id
_entity.type
_entity.pdbx_description
1 polymer ?
#
loop_
_entity_poly.entity_id
_entity_poly.type
_entity_poly.pdbx_seq_one_letter_code
_entity_poly.pdbx_strand_id
1 'polypeptide(L)'
;MQVMIGLWVWVTRQLNCIGSFLPQLGLRLLLAYEFWESGIEKLHGKNWFADVQSAFPFPFNIVPPEISWQMATWFELIGPVALVLGLATRFFSLSLIILTIVAWATVHAGNGYNVADNGYKLPLIYLFMFAPLLFSGAGKASIDYLLSKRYLPARSICC
;
A
#
# COMPACT_ATOMS: atom_id res chain seq x y z
N MET A 1 -11.05 -25.56 -34.94
CA MET A 1 -10.10 -25.72 -33.82
C MET A 1 -8.97 -24.68 -33.85
N GLN A 2 -8.27 -24.50 -35.00
CA GLN A 2 -7.17 -23.50 -35.13
C GLN A 2 -7.59 -22.05 -34.89
N VAL A 3 -8.79 -21.62 -35.37
CA VAL A 3 -9.29 -20.26 -35.16
C VAL A 3 -9.55 -19.95 -33.67
N MET A 4 -10.09 -20.91 -32.94
CA MET A 4 -10.34 -20.76 -31.50
C MET A 4 -9.01 -20.64 -30.71
N ILE A 5 -8.00 -21.43 -31.08
CA ILE A 5 -6.67 -21.35 -30.48
C ILE A 5 -6.03 -19.99 -30.80
N GLY A 6 -6.13 -19.50 -32.03
CA GLY A 6 -5.62 -18.19 -32.44
C GLY A 6 -6.27 -17.04 -31.65
N LEU A 7 -7.60 -17.08 -31.48
CA LEU A 7 -8.33 -16.10 -30.70
C LEU A 7 -7.90 -16.13 -29.22
N TRP A 8 -7.78 -17.32 -28.65
CA TRP A 8 -7.33 -17.50 -27.26
C TRP A 8 -5.91 -16.92 -27.03
N VAL A 9 -4.97 -17.24 -27.90
CA VAL A 9 -3.60 -16.71 -27.84
C VAL A 9 -3.58 -15.19 -27.95
N TRP A 10 -4.38 -14.62 -28.86
CA TRP A 10 -4.48 -13.17 -29.03
C TRP A 10 -5.05 -12.50 -27.77
N VAL A 11 -6.16 -13.02 -27.22
CA VAL A 11 -6.78 -12.51 -25.97
C VAL A 11 -5.80 -12.57 -24.80
N THR A 12 -5.14 -13.72 -24.62
CA THR A 12 -4.16 -13.90 -23.54
C THR A 12 -3.00 -12.92 -23.65
N ARG A 13 -2.52 -12.65 -24.87
CA ARG A 13 -1.47 -11.66 -25.13
C ARG A 13 -1.92 -10.25 -24.75
N GLN A 14 -3.14 -9.84 -25.07
CA GLN A 14 -3.68 -8.54 -24.68
C GLN A 14 -3.85 -8.44 -23.16
N LEU A 15 -4.40 -9.47 -22.53
CA LEU A 15 -4.54 -9.52 -21.07
C LEU A 15 -3.18 -9.43 -20.35
N ASN A 16 -2.16 -10.11 -20.84
CA ASN A 16 -0.81 -10.02 -20.28
C ASN A 16 -0.23 -8.61 -20.44
N CYS A 17 -0.48 -7.95 -21.57
CA CYS A 17 -0.03 -6.58 -21.78
C CYS A 17 -0.68 -5.61 -20.77
N ILE A 18 -2.00 -5.68 -20.63
CA ILE A 18 -2.79 -4.87 -19.69
C ILE A 18 -2.42 -5.25 -18.24
N GLY A 19 -2.31 -6.54 -17.93
CA GLY A 19 -1.95 -7.07 -16.63
C GLY A 19 -0.56 -6.65 -16.13
N SER A 20 0.30 -6.17 -17.02
CA SER A 20 1.63 -5.69 -16.66
C SER A 20 1.64 -4.31 -15.96
N PHE A 21 0.54 -3.57 -15.97
CA PHE A 21 0.47 -2.24 -15.34
C PHE A 21 -0.85 -1.93 -14.63
N LEU A 22 -1.99 -2.43 -15.15
CA LEU A 22 -3.31 -2.05 -14.65
C LEU A 22 -3.57 -2.51 -13.19
N PRO A 23 -3.23 -3.75 -12.79
CA PRO A 23 -3.43 -4.18 -11.41
C PRO A 23 -2.65 -3.34 -10.40
N GLN A 24 -1.37 -3.08 -10.67
CA GLN A 24 -0.53 -2.26 -9.79
C GLN A 24 -1.03 -0.82 -9.71
N LEU A 25 -1.48 -0.24 -10.83
CA LEU A 25 -2.07 1.09 -10.86
C LEU A 25 -3.35 1.14 -10.04
N GLY A 26 -4.25 0.18 -10.23
CA GLY A 26 -5.50 0.08 -9.47
C GLY A 26 -5.26 -0.03 -7.95
N LEU A 27 -4.34 -0.90 -7.54
CA LEU A 27 -3.97 -1.05 -6.13
C LEU A 27 -3.39 0.24 -5.55
N ARG A 28 -2.51 0.92 -6.29
CA ARG A 28 -1.91 2.19 -5.86
C ARG A 28 -2.96 3.28 -5.66
N LEU A 29 -3.91 3.42 -6.59
CA LEU A 29 -4.95 4.45 -6.52
C LEU A 29 -5.93 4.18 -5.36
N LEU A 30 -6.33 2.93 -5.18
CA LEU A 30 -7.26 2.56 -4.11
C LEU A 30 -6.60 2.72 -2.73
N LEU A 31 -5.40 2.20 -2.54
CA LEU A 31 -4.66 2.39 -1.28
C LEU A 31 -4.34 3.86 -1.02
N ALA A 32 -4.01 4.64 -2.07
CA ALA A 32 -3.78 6.06 -1.92
C ALA A 32 -5.03 6.80 -1.43
N TYR A 33 -6.21 6.45 -1.92
CA TYR A 33 -7.46 7.04 -1.46
C TYR A 33 -7.72 6.74 0.02
N GLU A 34 -7.64 5.48 0.42
CA GLU A 34 -7.91 5.02 1.80
C GLU A 34 -6.96 5.68 2.82
N PHE A 35 -5.65 5.68 2.53
CA PHE A 35 -4.67 6.28 3.43
C PHE A 35 -4.68 7.82 3.42
N TRP A 36 -5.05 8.44 2.30
CA TRP A 36 -5.21 9.88 2.24
C TRP A 36 -6.34 10.34 3.17
N GLU A 37 -7.49 9.68 3.13
CA GLU A 37 -8.63 9.97 4.01
C GLU A 37 -8.22 9.86 5.48
N SER A 38 -7.55 8.75 5.86
CA SER A 38 -7.02 8.54 7.21
C SER A 38 -6.01 9.63 7.63
N GLY A 39 -5.11 10.03 6.73
CA GLY A 39 -4.12 11.10 6.98
C GLY A 39 -4.77 12.46 7.20
N ILE A 40 -5.78 12.81 6.41
CA ILE A 40 -6.54 14.06 6.58
C ILE A 40 -7.32 14.07 7.90
N GLU A 41 -7.94 12.95 8.26
CA GLU A 41 -8.64 12.81 9.54
C GLU A 41 -7.69 13.03 10.72
N LYS A 42 -6.49 12.44 10.69
CA LYS A 42 -5.46 12.67 11.71
C LYS A 42 -4.94 14.11 11.73
N LEU A 43 -4.77 14.73 10.57
CA LEU A 43 -4.26 16.10 10.46
C LEU A 43 -5.17 17.11 11.17
N HIS A 44 -6.48 16.91 11.10
CA HIS A 44 -7.49 17.79 11.72
C HIS A 44 -8.00 17.26 13.07
N GLY A 45 -7.68 16.01 13.40
CA GLY A 45 -8.13 15.33 14.61
C GLY A 45 -7.27 15.63 15.83
N LYS A 46 -7.72 15.11 16.97
CA LYS A 46 -6.95 15.12 18.23
C LYS A 46 -6.08 13.88 18.32
N ASN A 47 -4.88 14.05 18.89
CA ASN A 47 -3.98 12.91 19.12
C ASN A 47 -4.56 11.98 20.21
N TRP A 48 -5.01 10.81 19.78
CA TRP A 48 -5.52 9.73 20.65
C TRP A 48 -4.49 8.61 20.87
N PHE A 49 -3.28 8.71 20.28
CA PHE A 49 -2.24 7.70 20.44
C PHE A 49 -1.76 7.57 21.89
N ALA A 50 -1.85 8.64 22.69
CA ALA A 50 -1.53 8.59 24.10
C ALA A 50 -2.42 7.58 24.87
N ASP A 51 -3.70 7.45 24.48
CA ASP A 51 -4.66 6.56 25.14
C ASP A 51 -4.40 5.07 24.83
N VAL A 52 -3.73 4.78 23.71
CA VAL A 52 -3.46 3.41 23.23
C VAL A 52 -1.97 3.06 23.16
N GLN A 53 -1.08 3.92 23.62
CA GLN A 53 0.37 3.74 23.53
C GLN A 53 0.85 2.41 24.14
N SER A 54 0.26 2.01 25.28
CA SER A 54 0.62 0.76 25.94
C SER A 54 0.30 -0.51 25.11
N ALA A 55 -0.61 -0.39 24.14
CA ALA A 55 -0.97 -1.47 23.23
C ALA A 55 -0.11 -1.49 21.95
N PHE A 56 0.74 -0.48 21.74
CA PHE A 56 1.63 -0.46 20.57
C PHE A 56 2.65 -1.60 20.64
N PRO A 57 2.90 -2.30 19.51
CA PRO A 57 3.96 -3.28 19.45
C PRO A 57 5.34 -2.60 19.56
N PHE A 58 6.31 -3.33 20.10
CA PHE A 58 7.71 -2.89 20.10
C PHE A 58 8.20 -2.65 18.64
N PRO A 59 8.90 -1.54 18.35
CA PRO A 59 9.45 -0.53 19.27
C PRO A 59 8.54 0.70 19.50
N PHE A 60 7.34 0.76 18.94
CA PHE A 60 6.48 1.95 18.94
C PHE A 60 5.92 2.30 20.33
N ASN A 61 5.83 1.32 21.23
CA ASN A 61 5.40 1.53 22.63
C ASN A 61 6.35 2.40 23.46
N ILE A 62 7.62 2.53 23.03
CA ILE A 62 8.62 3.37 23.73
C ILE A 62 8.80 4.74 23.07
N VAL A 63 8.24 4.95 21.89
CA VAL A 63 8.27 6.24 21.17
C VAL A 63 7.18 7.15 21.75
N PRO A 64 7.49 8.44 22.06
CA PRO A 64 6.47 9.37 22.53
C PRO A 64 5.26 9.43 21.59
N PRO A 65 4.02 9.46 22.14
CA PRO A 65 2.79 9.45 21.32
C PRO A 65 2.72 10.58 20.32
N GLU A 66 3.25 11.74 20.65
CA GLU A 66 3.27 12.92 19.78
C GLU A 66 4.13 12.67 18.54
N ILE A 67 5.29 12.04 18.70
CA ILE A 67 6.18 11.68 17.57
C ILE A 67 5.52 10.62 16.72
N SER A 68 4.96 9.57 17.34
CA SER A 68 4.25 8.49 16.62
C SER A 68 3.06 9.03 15.83
N TRP A 69 2.30 9.96 16.40
CA TRP A 69 1.18 10.62 15.75
C TRP A 69 1.61 11.43 14.53
N GLN A 70 2.64 12.26 14.69
CA GLN A 70 3.17 13.06 13.58
C GLN A 70 3.73 12.18 12.46
N MET A 71 4.49 11.15 12.81
CA MET A 71 5.02 10.21 11.82
C MET A 71 3.89 9.51 11.07
N ALA A 72 2.88 8.98 11.76
CA ALA A 72 1.74 8.32 11.13
C ALA A 72 1.01 9.28 10.18
N THR A 73 0.68 10.49 10.65
CA THR A 73 -0.01 11.50 9.84
C THR A 73 0.77 11.83 8.55
N TRP A 74 2.07 12.09 8.65
CA TRP A 74 2.87 12.44 7.48
C TRP A 74 3.07 11.26 6.53
N PHE A 75 3.26 10.04 7.02
CA PHE A 75 3.33 8.88 6.14
C PHE A 75 2.00 8.59 5.44
N GLU A 76 0.87 8.85 6.09
CA GLU A 76 -0.46 8.70 5.52
C GLU A 76 -0.86 9.85 4.58
N LEU A 77 -0.14 10.97 4.55
CA LEU A 77 -0.33 12.05 3.57
C LEU A 77 0.66 11.96 2.41
N ILE A 78 1.94 11.78 2.69
CA ILE A 78 2.99 11.73 1.66
C ILE A 78 2.95 10.39 0.91
N GLY A 79 2.70 9.28 1.62
CA GLY A 79 2.61 7.94 1.06
C GLY A 79 1.60 7.81 -0.08
N PRO A 80 0.36 8.24 0.09
CA PRO A 80 -0.64 8.29 -0.98
C PRO A 80 -0.19 9.06 -2.21
N VAL A 81 0.37 10.25 -2.04
CA VAL A 81 0.90 11.03 -3.16
C VAL A 81 2.00 10.27 -3.89
N ALA A 82 2.92 9.68 -3.14
CA ALA A 82 3.98 8.85 -3.70
C ALA A 82 3.44 7.59 -4.41
N LEU A 83 2.40 6.93 -3.85
CA LEU A 83 1.74 5.81 -4.49
C LEU A 83 1.05 6.20 -5.81
N VAL A 84 0.32 7.31 -5.85
CA VAL A 84 -0.31 7.82 -7.09
C VAL A 84 0.74 8.04 -8.16
N LEU A 85 1.85 8.73 -7.84
CA LEU A 85 2.94 8.99 -8.77
C LEU A 85 3.76 7.73 -9.10
N GLY A 86 3.71 6.71 -8.26
CA GLY A 86 4.57 5.53 -8.35
C GLY A 86 6.03 5.88 -8.11
N LEU A 87 6.28 6.71 -7.10
CA LEU A 87 7.61 7.15 -6.69
C LEU A 87 7.99 6.47 -5.38
N ALA A 88 9.16 5.83 -5.35
CA ALA A 88 9.64 5.06 -4.20
C ALA A 88 8.56 4.11 -3.63
N THR A 89 7.81 3.48 -4.53
CA THR A 89 6.60 2.72 -4.20
C THR A 89 6.86 1.63 -3.16
N ARG A 90 7.98 0.92 -3.24
CA ARG A 90 8.32 -0.14 -2.28
C ARG A 90 8.56 0.41 -0.88
N PHE A 91 9.22 1.56 -0.78
CA PHE A 91 9.48 2.22 0.50
C PHE A 91 8.17 2.65 1.17
N PHE A 92 7.31 3.38 0.44
CA PHE A 92 6.02 3.82 0.98
C PHE A 92 5.07 2.66 1.25
N SER A 93 5.05 1.63 0.41
CA SER A 93 4.28 0.41 0.69
C SER A 93 4.73 -0.25 2.00
N LEU A 94 6.04 -0.38 2.24
CA LEU A 94 6.56 -0.93 3.48
C LEU A 94 6.18 -0.07 4.70
N SER A 95 6.31 1.25 4.58
CA SER A 95 5.95 2.18 5.65
C SER A 95 4.46 2.08 6.01
N LEU A 96 3.58 2.06 5.01
CA LEU A 96 2.13 1.93 5.22
C LEU A 96 1.74 0.53 5.70
N ILE A 97 2.45 -0.53 5.32
CA ILE A 97 2.30 -1.88 5.90
C ILE A 97 2.59 -1.84 7.40
N ILE A 98 3.68 -1.20 7.82
CA ILE A 98 4.04 -1.08 9.25
C ILE A 98 2.93 -0.34 10.01
N LEU A 99 2.45 0.79 9.48
CA LEU A 99 1.33 1.52 10.07
C LEU A 99 0.06 0.65 10.17
N THR A 100 -0.25 -0.11 9.13
CA THR A 100 -1.41 -1.02 9.12
C THR A 100 -1.28 -2.13 10.16
N ILE A 101 -0.08 -2.70 10.36
CA ILE A 101 0.17 -3.72 11.37
C ILE A 101 0.03 -3.12 12.78
N VAL A 102 0.55 -1.92 13.02
CA VAL A 102 0.40 -1.23 14.31
C VAL A 102 -1.08 -0.95 14.57
N ALA A 103 -1.82 -0.41 13.62
CA ALA A 103 -3.26 -0.16 13.74
C ALA A 103 -4.05 -1.46 14.00
N TRP A 104 -3.69 -2.55 13.31
CA TRP A 104 -4.30 -3.86 13.57
C TRP A 104 -4.07 -4.29 15.02
N ALA A 105 -2.82 -4.28 15.47
CA ALA A 105 -2.46 -4.75 16.80
C ALA A 105 -3.11 -3.92 17.92
N THR A 106 -3.25 -2.60 17.72
CA THR A 106 -3.70 -1.67 18.76
C THR A 106 -5.21 -1.45 18.80
N VAL A 107 -5.84 -1.37 17.62
CA VAL A 107 -7.24 -0.94 17.52
C VAL A 107 -8.17 -2.09 17.12
N HIS A 108 -7.68 -3.04 16.31
CA HIS A 108 -8.55 -4.02 15.66
C HIS A 108 -8.41 -5.45 16.18
N ALA A 109 -7.31 -5.79 16.87
CA ALA A 109 -7.02 -7.19 17.24
C ALA A 109 -8.06 -7.83 18.16
N GLY A 110 -8.67 -7.04 19.07
CA GLY A 110 -9.66 -7.53 20.03
C GLY A 110 -11.09 -7.59 19.51
N ASN A 111 -11.39 -7.03 18.34
CA ASN A 111 -12.76 -6.78 17.86
C ASN A 111 -13.28 -7.83 16.86
N GLY A 112 -12.57 -8.95 16.71
CA GLY A 112 -12.96 -10.01 15.77
C GLY A 112 -12.71 -9.63 14.31
N TYR A 113 -13.38 -10.36 13.40
CA TYR A 113 -13.14 -10.22 11.95
C TYR A 113 -13.95 -9.10 11.30
N ASN A 114 -15.14 -8.78 11.82
CA ASN A 114 -16.15 -8.00 11.12
C ASN A 114 -15.83 -6.50 11.11
N VAL A 115 -16.00 -5.83 9.95
CA VAL A 115 -15.77 -4.37 9.82
C VAL A 115 -16.77 -3.56 10.68
N ALA A 116 -18.03 -4.02 10.78
CA ALA A 116 -19.07 -3.35 11.56
C ALA A 116 -18.69 -3.25 13.06
N ASP A 117 -17.92 -4.21 13.55
CA ASP A 117 -17.44 -4.27 14.94
C ASP A 117 -16.03 -3.69 15.09
N ASN A 118 -15.57 -2.91 14.13
CA ASN A 118 -14.19 -2.38 14.06
C ASN A 118 -13.10 -3.48 14.05
N GLY A 119 -13.42 -4.64 13.47
CA GLY A 119 -12.53 -5.81 13.41
C GLY A 119 -11.40 -5.66 12.38
N TYR A 120 -10.52 -6.67 12.35
CA TYR A 120 -9.27 -6.64 11.59
C TYR A 120 -9.39 -6.92 10.09
N LYS A 121 -10.60 -7.06 9.53
CA LYS A 121 -10.82 -7.37 8.11
C LYS A 121 -10.18 -6.34 7.16
N LEU A 122 -10.35 -5.04 7.43
CA LEU A 122 -9.78 -3.98 6.59
C LEU A 122 -8.24 -3.96 6.64
N PRO A 123 -7.59 -3.95 7.81
CA PRO A 123 -6.14 -4.07 7.89
C PRO A 123 -5.60 -5.29 7.14
N LEU A 124 -6.27 -6.44 7.26
CA LEU A 124 -5.88 -7.67 6.56
C LEU A 124 -5.94 -7.50 5.03
N ILE A 125 -7.02 -6.92 4.50
CA ILE A 125 -7.19 -6.64 3.08
C ILE A 125 -6.08 -5.69 2.58
N TYR A 126 -5.79 -4.61 3.31
CA TYR A 126 -4.75 -3.67 2.93
C TYR A 126 -3.36 -4.32 2.89
N LEU A 127 -3.02 -5.18 3.84
CA LEU A 127 -1.76 -5.93 3.82
C LEU A 127 -1.63 -6.78 2.56
N PHE A 128 -2.69 -7.50 2.16
CA PHE A 128 -2.70 -8.27 0.92
C PHE A 128 -2.60 -7.39 -0.33
N MET A 129 -3.20 -6.20 -0.31
CA MET A 129 -3.12 -5.25 -1.42
C MET A 129 -1.74 -4.60 -1.54
N PHE A 130 -1.03 -4.40 -0.44
CA PHE A 130 0.35 -3.90 -0.47
C PHE A 130 1.37 -4.94 -0.95
N ALA A 131 1.11 -6.24 -0.75
CA ALA A 131 2.06 -7.29 -1.10
C ALA A 131 2.50 -7.24 -2.58
N PRO A 132 1.63 -7.13 -3.60
CA PRO A 132 2.06 -6.96 -4.98
C PRO A 132 2.89 -5.70 -5.21
N LEU A 133 2.57 -4.59 -4.54
CA LEU A 133 3.31 -3.34 -4.68
C LEU A 133 4.70 -3.42 -4.07
N LEU A 134 4.84 -4.10 -2.94
CA LEU A 134 6.12 -4.31 -2.28
C LEU A 134 7.04 -5.22 -3.11
N PHE A 135 6.53 -6.36 -3.59
CA PHE A 135 7.35 -7.36 -4.29
C PHE A 135 7.56 -7.02 -5.77
N SER A 136 6.50 -6.65 -6.49
CA SER A 136 6.57 -6.34 -7.93
C SER A 136 6.86 -4.87 -8.22
N GLY A 137 6.70 -3.98 -7.23
CA GLY A 137 6.89 -2.53 -7.39
C GLY A 137 5.70 -1.84 -8.04
N ALA A 138 5.93 -0.62 -8.52
CA ALA A 138 4.90 0.28 -9.01
C ALA A 138 4.27 -0.09 -10.36
N GLY A 139 4.86 -1.04 -11.10
CA GLY A 139 4.44 -1.36 -12.46
C GLY A 139 4.95 -0.37 -13.50
N LYS A 140 4.60 -0.60 -14.79
CA LYS A 140 5.12 0.19 -15.92
C LYS A 140 4.60 1.63 -15.96
N ALA A 141 3.43 1.90 -15.39
CA ALA A 141 2.83 3.23 -15.31
C ALA A 141 3.28 3.97 -14.03
N SER A 142 4.58 4.23 -13.88
CA SER A 142 5.14 4.81 -12.66
C SER A 142 6.42 5.60 -12.91
N ILE A 143 6.73 6.55 -12.03
CA ILE A 143 8.00 7.29 -12.05
C ILE A 143 9.17 6.35 -11.76
N ASP A 144 9.01 5.40 -10.83
CA ASP A 144 10.04 4.38 -10.53
C ASP A 144 10.46 3.61 -11.78
N TYR A 145 9.51 3.26 -12.66
CA TYR A 145 9.82 2.60 -13.93
C TYR A 145 10.57 3.51 -14.90
N LEU A 146 10.16 4.78 -15.02
CA LEU A 146 10.84 5.74 -15.88
C LEU A 146 12.28 6.00 -15.42
N LEU A 147 12.49 6.13 -14.11
CA LEU A 147 13.81 6.31 -13.53
C LEU A 147 14.70 5.06 -13.73
N SER A 148 14.14 3.88 -13.48
CA SER A 148 14.89 2.63 -13.67
C SER A 148 15.34 2.45 -15.13
N LYS A 149 14.48 2.77 -16.09
CA LYS A 149 14.80 2.71 -17.51
C LYS A 149 15.89 3.71 -17.93
N ARG A 150 15.94 4.87 -17.26
CA ARG A 150 16.92 5.93 -17.59
C ARG A 150 18.29 5.69 -16.98
N TYR A 151 18.35 5.16 -15.75
CA TYR A 151 19.59 5.06 -14.98
C TYR A 151 20.16 3.65 -14.86
N LEU A 152 19.36 2.62 -15.11
CA LEU A 152 19.80 1.23 -15.11
C LEU A 152 19.74 0.68 -16.54
N PRO A 153 20.89 0.71 -17.31
CA PRO A 153 20.91 0.07 -18.62
C PRO A 153 20.64 -1.42 -18.45
N ALA A 154 19.69 -1.89 -19.22
CA ALA A 154 19.22 -3.27 -19.41
C ALA A 154 20.02 -4.38 -18.67
N ARG A 155 19.91 -4.46 -17.35
CA ARG A 155 20.07 -5.73 -16.65
C ARG A 155 18.71 -6.40 -16.69
N SER A 156 18.66 -7.51 -17.39
CA SER A 156 17.54 -8.44 -17.50
C SER A 156 16.60 -8.38 -16.30
N ILE A 157 15.54 -7.59 -16.42
CA ILE A 157 14.37 -7.74 -15.57
C ILE A 157 13.74 -9.03 -16.10
N CYS A 158 13.87 -10.11 -15.35
CA CYS A 158 13.15 -11.33 -15.62
C CYS A 158 11.66 -10.99 -15.77
N CYS A 159 11.15 -11.39 -16.92
CA CYS A 159 9.78 -11.42 -17.42
C CYS A 159 9.13 -10.09 -17.69
#